data_dd35b7f5e6f4554016880647ada9023c
#
_entry.id   dd35b7f5e6f4554016880647ada9023c
#
_cell.length_a   1.000
_cell.length_b   1.000
_cell.length_c   1.000
_cell.angle_alpha   90.00
_cell.angle_beta   90.00
_cell.angle_gamma   90.00
#
_symmetry.space_group_name_H-M   'P 1'
#
loop_
_entity.id
_entity.type
_entity.pdbx_description
1 polymer ?
#
loop_
_entity_poly.entity_id
_entity_poly.type
_entity_poly.pdbx_seq_one_letter_code
_entity_poly.pdbx_strand_id
1 'polypeptide(L)'
;MNIRPWRSLGCWLLVLSMCLAPAGCGFYEDGALTNDNPGNNNLNVVVAFGDSITQGSECNCTPYPARLTGLIGKLVYNTGVGGTEAKDNVGRTQQAIDRYHPAFMLILYGINDIIHSRGVGPTTAYVRQMVDICKQNNVVPVLATYPIPIRGHELFAFNTQMFNQNIRAIAEAEDLKCVDLEAEFTGIPDPANPAIGTDPDLMEPDGLHPNNAGTQIMTLAFADLF
;
A
#
# COMPACT_ATOMS: atom_id res chain seq x y z
N MET A 1 68.98 -22.68 38.86
CA MET A 1 68.81 -21.50 38.01
C MET A 1 67.47 -21.67 37.23
N ASN A 2 66.40 -21.10 37.75
CA ASN A 2 64.99 -21.33 37.25
C ASN A 2 64.68 -20.28 36.24
N ILE A 3 64.30 -20.68 35.01
CA ILE A 3 63.73 -19.79 33.99
C ILE A 3 62.30 -20.24 33.76
N ARG A 4 61.39 -19.38 34.11
CA ARG A 4 59.93 -19.56 33.87
C ARG A 4 59.57 -19.18 32.41
N PRO A 5 58.68 -19.91 31.72
CA PRO A 5 58.23 -19.50 30.41
C PRO A 5 57.04 -18.50 30.50
N TRP A 6 57.02 -17.54 29.57
CA TRP A 6 56.02 -16.54 29.39
C TRP A 6 54.71 -17.15 28.86
N ARG A 7 53.61 -16.73 29.46
CA ARG A 7 52.26 -17.01 28.97
C ARG A 7 51.89 -16.00 27.88
N SER A 8 51.61 -16.50 26.67
CA SER A 8 51.04 -15.73 25.59
C SER A 8 49.53 -15.50 25.87
N LEU A 9 49.14 -14.24 25.99
CA LEU A 9 47.73 -13.80 25.97
C LEU A 9 47.19 -13.91 24.53
N GLY A 10 46.34 -14.87 24.29
CA GLY A 10 45.59 -14.97 23.06
C GLY A 10 44.47 -13.89 23.01
N CYS A 11 44.62 -12.97 22.06
CA CYS A 11 43.61 -11.97 21.74
C CYS A 11 42.52 -12.67 20.93
N TRP A 12 41.33 -12.87 21.54
CA TRP A 12 40.14 -13.35 20.82
C TRP A 12 39.47 -12.15 20.14
N LEU A 13 39.68 -12.02 18.82
CA LEU A 13 38.90 -11.13 17.97
C LEU A 13 37.52 -11.76 17.79
N LEU A 14 36.54 -11.18 18.50
CA LEU A 14 35.11 -11.40 18.20
C LEU A 14 34.80 -10.70 16.88
N VAL A 15 34.72 -11.46 15.79
CA VAL A 15 34.14 -10.98 14.54
C VAL A 15 32.64 -10.97 14.73
N LEU A 16 32.09 -9.76 14.97
CA LEU A 16 30.63 -9.53 14.87
C LEU A 16 30.25 -9.60 13.40
N SER A 17 29.73 -10.75 12.98
CA SER A 17 29.06 -10.89 11.69
C SER A 17 27.71 -10.14 11.78
N MET A 18 27.66 -8.91 11.28
CA MET A 18 26.40 -8.23 10.99
C MET A 18 25.78 -8.94 9.78
N CYS A 19 24.85 -9.85 10.03
CA CYS A 19 23.91 -10.30 9.02
C CYS A 19 23.01 -9.10 8.65
N LEU A 20 23.31 -8.48 7.52
CA LEU A 20 22.34 -7.63 6.81
C LEU A 20 21.26 -8.58 6.28
N ALA A 21 20.15 -8.68 7.01
CA ALA A 21 18.93 -9.25 6.47
C ALA A 21 18.41 -8.34 5.35
N PRO A 22 17.99 -8.87 4.21
CA PRO A 22 17.28 -8.06 3.23
C PRO A 22 15.99 -7.56 3.89
N ALA A 23 15.73 -6.24 3.78
CA ALA A 23 14.45 -5.65 4.15
C ALA A 23 13.40 -6.14 3.13
N GLY A 24 12.90 -7.36 3.34
CA GLY A 24 11.69 -7.83 2.72
C GLY A 24 10.52 -7.30 3.53
N CYS A 25 9.44 -6.86 2.88
CA CYS A 25 8.15 -6.67 3.52
C CYS A 25 7.87 -7.92 4.37
N GLY A 26 7.94 -7.77 5.69
CA GLY A 26 7.74 -8.88 6.60
C GLY A 26 6.32 -9.39 6.43
N PHE A 27 6.17 -10.66 6.10
CA PHE A 27 4.92 -11.36 6.34
C PHE A 27 4.67 -11.29 7.84
N TYR A 28 3.69 -10.49 8.24
CA TYR A 28 3.27 -10.43 9.64
C TYR A 28 2.56 -11.74 9.95
N GLU A 29 3.26 -12.63 10.66
CA GLU A 29 2.60 -13.70 11.38
C GLU A 29 1.78 -13.06 12.50
N ASP A 30 0.50 -13.43 12.56
CA ASP A 30 -0.53 -12.98 13.49
C ASP A 30 -1.18 -11.63 13.16
N GLY A 31 -2.36 -11.68 12.58
CA GLY A 31 -3.37 -10.69 12.24
C GLY A 31 -3.65 -9.47 13.14
N ALA A 32 -2.71 -9.05 13.97
CA ALA A 32 -2.83 -7.84 14.77
C ALA A 32 -2.37 -6.62 13.96
N LEU A 33 -3.26 -5.64 13.81
CA LEU A 33 -2.93 -4.30 13.32
C LEU A 33 -2.04 -3.62 14.37
N THR A 34 -0.86 -3.18 13.98
CA THR A 34 0.14 -2.63 14.90
C THR A 34 -0.14 -1.18 15.30
N ASN A 35 -0.93 -0.43 14.53
CA ASN A 35 -1.48 0.88 14.92
C ASN A 35 -3.01 0.75 14.96
N ASP A 36 -3.51 0.04 15.94
CA ASP A 36 -4.81 -0.62 15.95
C ASP A 36 -5.81 -0.05 16.95
N ASN A 37 -5.60 1.16 17.45
CA ASN A 37 -6.57 1.77 18.36
C ASN A 37 -7.61 2.63 17.61
N PRO A 38 -8.73 2.06 17.17
CA PRO A 38 -9.78 2.81 16.49
C PRO A 38 -10.62 3.67 17.45
N GLY A 39 -10.23 3.79 18.71
CA GLY A 39 -10.97 4.55 19.72
C GLY A 39 -12.43 4.09 19.82
N ASN A 40 -13.37 5.04 19.70
CA ASN A 40 -14.81 4.78 19.72
C ASN A 40 -15.41 4.62 18.31
N ASN A 41 -14.59 4.54 17.26
CA ASN A 41 -15.06 4.35 15.89
C ASN A 41 -15.69 2.96 15.70
N ASN A 42 -16.54 2.84 14.68
CA ASN A 42 -17.29 1.60 14.45
C ASN A 42 -16.38 0.52 13.84
N LEU A 43 -16.06 -0.51 14.61
CA LEU A 43 -15.23 -1.64 14.19
C LEU A 43 -15.78 -2.41 12.98
N ASN A 44 -17.07 -2.27 12.67
CA ASN A 44 -17.72 -2.93 11.54
C ASN A 44 -17.78 -2.04 10.30
N VAL A 45 -17.16 -0.85 10.34
CA VAL A 45 -17.14 0.09 9.21
C VAL A 45 -15.72 0.29 8.70
N VAL A 46 -15.56 0.13 7.39
CA VAL A 46 -14.36 0.38 6.62
C VAL A 46 -14.70 1.41 5.55
N VAL A 47 -13.83 2.37 5.32
CA VAL A 47 -13.92 3.28 4.16
C VAL A 47 -12.82 2.92 3.17
N ALA A 48 -13.18 2.58 1.94
CA ALA A 48 -12.28 2.49 0.81
C ALA A 48 -12.16 3.88 0.17
N PHE A 49 -11.02 4.53 0.33
CA PHE A 49 -10.77 5.91 -0.03
C PHE A 49 -9.71 5.98 -1.14
N GLY A 50 -10.11 6.45 -2.33
CA GLY A 50 -9.23 6.42 -3.50
C GLY A 50 -9.82 7.07 -4.73
N ASP A 51 -9.20 6.78 -5.86
CA ASP A 51 -9.52 7.30 -7.20
C ASP A 51 -10.43 6.36 -8.01
N SER A 52 -10.26 6.33 -9.36
CA SER A 52 -11.01 5.46 -10.28
C SER A 52 -10.83 3.98 -10.00
N ILE A 53 -9.66 3.55 -9.55
CA ILE A 53 -9.37 2.14 -9.23
C ILE A 53 -10.21 1.69 -8.03
N THR A 54 -10.34 2.54 -7.01
CA THR A 54 -11.21 2.29 -5.86
C THR A 54 -12.69 2.39 -6.26
N GLN A 55 -13.04 3.39 -7.08
CA GLN A 55 -14.41 3.58 -7.56
C GLN A 55 -14.87 2.38 -8.41
N GLY A 56 -13.97 1.82 -9.24
CA GLY A 56 -14.28 0.81 -10.24
C GLY A 56 -14.99 1.37 -11.46
N SER A 57 -14.69 2.61 -11.87
CA SER A 57 -15.41 3.30 -12.95
C SER A 57 -14.95 2.93 -14.35
N GLU A 58 -13.66 2.59 -14.51
CA GLU A 58 -13.03 2.36 -15.82
C GLU A 58 -12.83 0.85 -16.12
N CYS A 59 -13.60 -0.01 -15.45
CA CYS A 59 -13.56 -1.44 -15.70
C CYS A 59 -14.96 -2.05 -15.84
N ASN A 60 -15.09 -3.09 -16.64
CA ASN A 60 -16.26 -3.96 -16.64
C ASN A 60 -16.14 -5.00 -15.52
N CYS A 61 -16.13 -4.54 -14.28
CA CYS A 61 -15.82 -5.37 -13.12
C CYS A 61 -16.73 -5.05 -11.92
N THR A 62 -16.72 -5.94 -10.92
CA THR A 62 -17.19 -5.60 -9.59
C THR A 62 -16.05 -4.92 -8.83
N PRO A 63 -16.20 -3.67 -8.35
CA PRO A 63 -15.17 -2.98 -7.58
C PRO A 63 -14.75 -3.75 -6.33
N TYR A 64 -13.45 -3.69 -5.99
CA TYR A 64 -12.94 -4.44 -4.83
C TYR A 64 -13.66 -4.11 -3.50
N PRO A 65 -14.09 -2.86 -3.21
CA PRO A 65 -14.78 -2.57 -1.95
C PRO A 65 -16.12 -3.29 -1.82
N ALA A 66 -16.84 -3.45 -2.94
CA ALA A 66 -18.12 -4.18 -2.94
C ALA A 66 -17.93 -5.67 -2.66
N ARG A 67 -16.89 -6.29 -3.23
CA ARG A 67 -16.53 -7.68 -2.96
C ARG A 67 -16.05 -7.87 -1.52
N LEU A 68 -15.23 -6.93 -1.04
CA LEU A 68 -14.63 -6.96 0.29
C LEU A 68 -15.70 -7.00 1.39
N THR A 69 -16.79 -6.22 1.25
CA THR A 69 -17.93 -6.25 2.19
C THR A 69 -18.44 -7.68 2.45
N GLY A 70 -18.62 -8.46 1.39
CA GLY A 70 -19.10 -9.84 1.50
C GLY A 70 -18.08 -10.81 2.12
N LEU A 71 -16.78 -10.50 1.95
CA LEU A 71 -15.71 -11.40 2.35
C LEU A 71 -15.32 -11.24 3.83
N ILE A 72 -15.22 -10.00 4.31
CA ILE A 72 -14.75 -9.70 5.69
C ILE A 72 -15.91 -9.52 6.69
N GLY A 73 -17.16 -9.55 6.24
CA GLY A 73 -18.33 -9.39 7.13
C GLY A 73 -18.46 -7.97 7.73
N LYS A 74 -17.76 -6.98 7.17
CA LYS A 74 -17.83 -5.56 7.59
C LYS A 74 -18.46 -4.73 6.48
N LEU A 75 -19.04 -3.59 6.84
CA LEU A 75 -19.59 -2.63 5.89
C LEU A 75 -18.46 -1.80 5.28
N VAL A 76 -18.19 -2.00 4.00
CA VAL A 76 -17.17 -1.26 3.27
C VAL A 76 -17.82 -0.18 2.41
N TYR A 77 -17.64 1.09 2.77
CA TYR A 77 -18.08 2.22 1.97
C TYR A 77 -17.07 2.53 0.88
N ASN A 78 -17.47 2.40 -0.38
CA ASN A 78 -16.70 2.85 -1.51
C ASN A 78 -16.82 4.38 -1.65
N THR A 79 -15.75 5.10 -1.39
CA THR A 79 -15.68 6.57 -1.54
C THR A 79 -14.67 6.98 -2.61
N GLY A 80 -14.33 6.07 -3.52
CA GLY A 80 -13.49 6.34 -4.68
C GLY A 80 -14.14 7.38 -5.62
N VAL A 81 -13.32 8.26 -6.20
CA VAL A 81 -13.74 9.25 -7.20
C VAL A 81 -12.75 9.28 -8.35
N GLY A 82 -13.21 8.86 -9.51
CA GLY A 82 -12.39 8.73 -10.71
C GLY A 82 -11.72 10.03 -11.14
N GLY A 83 -10.47 9.93 -11.62
CA GLY A 83 -9.71 11.05 -12.15
C GLY A 83 -9.21 12.06 -11.10
N THR A 84 -9.48 11.84 -9.81
CA THR A 84 -9.09 12.81 -8.77
C THR A 84 -7.69 12.57 -8.24
N GLU A 85 -7.01 13.67 -7.89
CA GLU A 85 -5.66 13.67 -7.37
C GLU A 85 -5.65 13.66 -5.83
N ALA A 86 -4.60 13.12 -5.21
CA ALA A 86 -4.42 13.11 -3.77
C ALA A 86 -4.46 14.54 -3.20
N LYS A 87 -3.81 15.50 -3.88
CA LYS A 87 -3.74 16.90 -3.45
C LYS A 87 -5.11 17.53 -3.20
N ASP A 88 -6.12 17.18 -3.99
CA ASP A 88 -7.46 17.77 -3.92
C ASP A 88 -8.36 17.00 -2.93
N ASN A 89 -7.89 15.85 -2.43
CA ASN A 89 -8.68 14.94 -1.62
C ASN A 89 -8.24 14.83 -0.15
N VAL A 90 -7.18 15.54 0.26
CA VAL A 90 -6.75 15.59 1.67
C VAL A 90 -7.91 16.00 2.58
N GLY A 91 -8.64 17.07 2.24
CA GLY A 91 -9.78 17.53 3.04
C GLY A 91 -10.99 16.58 3.03
N ARG A 92 -11.14 15.74 1.99
CA ARG A 92 -12.17 14.70 1.94
C ARG A 92 -11.94 13.57 2.93
N THR A 93 -10.70 13.37 3.38
CA THR A 93 -10.40 12.38 4.42
C THR A 93 -11.20 12.67 5.68
N GLN A 94 -11.17 13.91 6.17
CA GLN A 94 -11.96 14.30 7.34
C GLN A 94 -13.46 14.17 7.08
N GLN A 95 -13.95 14.59 5.92
CA GLN A 95 -15.36 14.47 5.55
C GLN A 95 -15.86 13.02 5.54
N ALA A 96 -15.03 12.08 5.07
CA ALA A 96 -15.37 10.66 5.07
C ALA A 96 -15.40 10.11 6.52
N ILE A 97 -14.46 10.53 7.36
CA ILE A 97 -14.44 10.15 8.78
C ILE A 97 -15.70 10.66 9.49
N ASP A 98 -16.02 11.95 9.34
CA ASP A 98 -17.19 12.57 9.97
C ASP A 98 -18.50 11.92 9.54
N ARG A 99 -18.56 11.47 8.29
CA ARG A 99 -19.77 10.87 7.72
C ARG A 99 -19.99 9.42 8.13
N TYR A 100 -18.92 8.62 8.16
CA TYR A 100 -19.04 7.16 8.27
C TYR A 100 -18.55 6.62 9.61
N HIS A 101 -17.81 7.40 10.39
CA HIS A 101 -17.18 7.01 11.66
C HIS A 101 -16.46 5.64 11.57
N PRO A 102 -15.59 5.44 10.56
CA PRO A 102 -14.99 4.15 10.30
C PRO A 102 -13.89 3.85 11.31
N ALA A 103 -13.72 2.56 11.64
CA ALA A 103 -12.53 2.12 12.36
C ALA A 103 -11.29 2.05 11.43
N PHE A 104 -11.50 1.80 10.13
CA PHE A 104 -10.43 1.57 9.15
C PHE A 104 -10.65 2.41 7.89
N MET A 105 -9.56 2.96 7.35
CA MET A 105 -9.56 3.65 6.06
C MET A 105 -8.48 3.06 5.15
N LEU A 106 -8.92 2.45 4.03
CA LEU A 106 -8.04 1.91 3.00
C LEU A 106 -7.71 3.04 2.02
N ILE A 107 -6.47 3.51 2.03
CA ILE A 107 -6.03 4.68 1.25
C ILE A 107 -5.30 4.20 -0.01
N LEU A 108 -5.87 4.46 -1.19
CA LEU A 108 -5.30 4.21 -2.50
C LEU A 108 -5.42 5.49 -3.34
N TYR A 109 -4.52 6.45 -3.12
CA TYR A 109 -4.44 7.74 -3.82
C TYR A 109 -3.03 8.01 -4.30
N GLY A 110 -2.90 8.68 -5.45
CA GLY A 110 -1.65 9.23 -5.94
C GLY A 110 -1.33 8.96 -7.42
N ILE A 111 -1.96 7.96 -8.07
CA ILE A 111 -1.63 7.65 -9.46
C ILE A 111 -1.98 8.80 -10.41
N ASN A 112 -3.10 9.50 -10.19
CA ASN A 112 -3.47 10.66 -11.01
C ASN A 112 -2.50 11.83 -10.81
N ASP A 113 -1.97 12.03 -9.61
CA ASP A 113 -0.91 13.02 -9.35
C ASP A 113 0.34 12.70 -10.18
N ILE A 114 0.73 11.42 -10.26
CA ILE A 114 1.86 10.96 -11.08
C ILE A 114 1.59 11.20 -12.57
N ILE A 115 0.41 10.83 -13.06
CA ILE A 115 -0.03 11.03 -14.46
C ILE A 115 -0.02 12.52 -14.81
N HIS A 116 -0.49 13.37 -13.92
CA HIS A 116 -0.51 14.82 -14.10
C HIS A 116 0.81 15.52 -13.73
N SER A 117 1.89 14.74 -13.57
CA SER A 117 3.25 15.25 -13.35
C SER A 117 3.40 16.15 -12.11
N ARG A 118 2.66 15.87 -11.04
CA ARG A 118 2.77 16.59 -9.75
C ARG A 118 4.06 16.27 -9.00
N GLY A 119 4.72 15.17 -9.39
CA GLY A 119 5.96 14.68 -8.78
C GLY A 119 5.73 13.75 -7.60
N VAL A 120 6.64 12.79 -7.44
CA VAL A 120 6.55 11.73 -6.42
C VAL A 120 6.55 12.30 -4.99
N GLY A 121 7.45 13.23 -4.69
CA GLY A 121 7.59 13.80 -3.35
C GLY A 121 6.33 14.54 -2.85
N PRO A 122 5.79 15.51 -3.60
CA PRO A 122 4.53 16.18 -3.25
C PRO A 122 3.36 15.20 -3.11
N THR A 123 3.22 14.23 -4.03
CA THR A 123 2.16 13.22 -3.98
C THR A 123 2.25 12.40 -2.68
N THR A 124 3.46 11.95 -2.33
CA THR A 124 3.73 11.25 -1.06
C THR A 124 3.33 12.07 0.16
N ALA A 125 3.61 13.39 0.13
CA ALA A 125 3.25 14.29 1.23
C ALA A 125 1.73 14.43 1.42
N TYR A 126 0.95 14.41 0.34
CA TYR A 126 -0.52 14.44 0.44
C TYR A 126 -1.08 13.15 1.05
N VAL A 127 -0.54 11.98 0.66
CA VAL A 127 -0.95 10.71 1.28
C VAL A 127 -0.58 10.68 2.77
N ARG A 128 0.59 11.21 3.15
CA ARG A 128 0.97 11.33 4.57
C ARG A 128 -0.01 12.22 5.34
N GLN A 129 -0.46 13.34 4.78
CA GLN A 129 -1.50 14.17 5.41
C GLN A 129 -2.81 13.40 5.62
N MET A 130 -3.22 12.52 4.68
CA MET A 130 -4.39 11.67 4.88
C MET A 130 -4.19 10.69 6.04
N VAL A 131 -3.00 10.10 6.17
CA VAL A 131 -2.62 9.25 7.31
C VAL A 131 -2.71 10.03 8.61
N ASP A 132 -2.15 11.24 8.66
CA ASP A 132 -2.16 12.09 9.87
C ASP A 132 -3.59 12.42 10.30
N ILE A 133 -4.48 12.73 9.34
CA ILE A 133 -5.91 12.98 9.62
C ILE A 133 -6.58 11.73 10.20
N CYS A 134 -6.32 10.55 9.64
CA CYS A 134 -6.85 9.30 10.18
C CYS A 134 -6.39 9.09 11.63
N LYS A 135 -5.10 9.22 11.92
CA LYS A 135 -4.53 9.03 13.25
C LYS A 135 -5.09 10.03 14.28
N GLN A 136 -5.27 11.30 13.89
CA GLN A 136 -5.88 12.34 14.74
C GLN A 136 -7.32 12.01 15.12
N ASN A 137 -8.02 11.22 14.33
CA ASN A 137 -9.41 10.80 14.54
C ASN A 137 -9.55 9.36 15.05
N ASN A 138 -8.47 8.72 15.47
CA ASN A 138 -8.43 7.30 15.87
C ASN A 138 -9.00 6.37 14.78
N VAL A 139 -8.80 6.68 13.51
CA VAL A 139 -9.08 5.80 12.40
C VAL A 139 -7.79 5.09 12.02
N VAL A 140 -7.81 3.78 11.90
CA VAL A 140 -6.66 2.98 11.49
C VAL A 140 -6.44 3.14 9.99
N PRO A 141 -5.37 3.84 9.54
CA PRO A 141 -5.08 3.95 8.12
C PRO A 141 -4.40 2.68 7.62
N VAL A 142 -4.83 2.21 6.47
CA VAL A 142 -4.20 1.13 5.71
C VAL A 142 -3.77 1.71 4.37
N LEU A 143 -2.48 1.64 4.07
CA LEU A 143 -1.95 2.10 2.80
C LEU A 143 -1.97 0.98 1.76
N ALA A 144 -1.97 1.36 0.48
CA ALA A 144 -1.78 0.41 -0.60
C ALA A 144 -0.84 1.00 -1.66
N THR A 145 -0.03 0.14 -2.29
CA THR A 145 0.74 0.46 -3.48
C THR A 145 -0.12 0.30 -4.73
N TYR A 146 0.36 0.80 -5.87
CA TYR A 146 -0.31 0.61 -7.16
C TYR A 146 0.36 -0.50 -7.96
N PRO A 147 -0.40 -1.28 -8.75
CA PRO A 147 0.18 -2.02 -9.86
C PRO A 147 0.98 -1.08 -10.76
N ILE A 148 2.09 -1.55 -11.31
CA ILE A 148 2.89 -0.72 -12.23
C ILE A 148 2.14 -0.56 -13.55
N PRO A 149 1.90 0.68 -14.01
CA PRO A 149 1.18 0.91 -15.27
C PRO A 149 1.90 0.30 -16.48
N ILE A 150 1.11 -0.28 -17.40
CA ILE A 150 1.57 -0.92 -18.64
C ILE A 150 0.77 -0.36 -19.84
N ARG A 151 0.98 -0.84 -21.05
CA ARG A 151 0.12 -0.62 -22.24
C ARG A 151 -0.35 0.83 -22.41
N GLY A 152 0.54 1.73 -22.87
CA GLY A 152 0.20 3.14 -23.10
C GLY A 152 0.34 4.04 -21.87
N HIS A 153 0.52 3.46 -20.68
CA HIS A 153 0.82 4.20 -19.45
C HIS A 153 2.22 3.91 -18.91
N GLU A 154 3.09 3.25 -19.68
CA GLU A 154 4.45 2.85 -19.29
C GLU A 154 5.34 4.05 -18.90
N LEU A 155 5.06 5.23 -19.45
CA LEU A 155 5.78 6.46 -19.11
C LEU A 155 5.70 6.80 -17.64
N PHE A 156 4.67 6.33 -16.96
CA PHE A 156 4.45 6.57 -15.53
C PHE A 156 5.02 5.47 -14.64
N ALA A 157 5.47 4.34 -15.21
CA ALA A 157 5.92 3.16 -14.48
C ALA A 157 7.02 3.47 -13.47
N PHE A 158 8.08 4.18 -13.89
CA PHE A 158 9.20 4.54 -13.02
C PHE A 158 8.74 5.41 -11.83
N ASN A 159 7.95 6.44 -12.08
CA ASN A 159 7.45 7.32 -11.02
C ASN A 159 6.47 6.60 -10.09
N THR A 160 5.65 5.69 -10.62
CA THR A 160 4.76 4.84 -9.82
C THR A 160 5.57 3.92 -8.91
N GLN A 161 6.64 3.30 -9.42
CA GLN A 161 7.53 2.46 -8.62
C GLN A 161 8.20 3.25 -7.49
N MET A 162 8.72 4.45 -7.79
CA MET A 162 9.28 5.35 -6.77
C MET A 162 8.24 5.78 -5.74
N PHE A 163 7.02 6.04 -6.16
CA PHE A 163 5.91 6.37 -5.29
C PHE A 163 5.55 5.19 -4.37
N ASN A 164 5.44 3.99 -4.91
CA ASN A 164 5.18 2.76 -4.16
C ASN A 164 6.26 2.52 -3.08
N GLN A 165 7.54 2.75 -3.39
CA GLN A 165 8.62 2.69 -2.40
C GLN A 165 8.39 3.67 -1.25
N ASN A 166 7.94 4.90 -1.55
CA ASN A 166 7.62 5.89 -0.52
C ASN A 166 6.40 5.49 0.31
N ILE A 167 5.39 4.86 -0.30
CA ILE A 167 4.21 4.34 0.43
C ILE A 167 4.63 3.25 1.42
N ARG A 168 5.47 2.30 1.00
CA ARG A 168 6.03 1.27 1.89
C ARG A 168 6.85 1.90 3.02
N ALA A 169 7.67 2.91 2.70
CA ALA A 169 8.49 3.61 3.70
C ALA A 169 7.64 4.38 4.72
N ILE A 170 6.51 4.98 4.33
CA ILE A 170 5.56 5.58 5.27
C ILE A 170 4.97 4.49 6.18
N ALA A 171 4.52 3.38 5.60
CA ALA A 171 3.92 2.30 6.36
C ALA A 171 4.90 1.74 7.41
N GLU A 172 6.14 1.50 7.01
CA GLU A 172 7.20 1.03 7.91
C GLU A 172 7.51 2.04 9.02
N ALA A 173 7.71 3.31 8.66
CA ALA A 173 8.08 4.37 9.62
C ALA A 173 6.96 4.68 10.64
N GLU A 174 5.72 4.47 10.26
CA GLU A 174 4.54 4.80 11.08
C GLU A 174 3.84 3.58 11.66
N ASP A 175 4.43 2.39 11.43
CA ASP A 175 3.90 1.09 11.89
C ASP A 175 2.46 0.84 11.40
N LEU A 176 2.25 1.02 10.09
CA LEU A 176 0.95 0.85 9.42
C LEU A 176 0.92 -0.41 8.58
N LYS A 177 -0.26 -0.97 8.39
CA LYS A 177 -0.47 -1.99 7.36
C LYS A 177 -0.37 -1.38 5.97
N CYS A 178 0.27 -2.12 5.07
CA CYS A 178 0.40 -1.76 3.66
C CYS A 178 0.05 -2.97 2.79
N VAL A 179 -0.94 -2.83 1.94
CA VAL A 179 -1.26 -3.82 0.91
C VAL A 179 -0.36 -3.57 -0.29
N ASP A 180 0.50 -4.52 -0.60
CA ASP A 180 1.47 -4.38 -1.69
C ASP A 180 0.89 -4.85 -3.03
N LEU A 181 0.01 -4.02 -3.62
CA LEU A 181 -0.60 -4.34 -4.91
C LEU A 181 0.42 -4.41 -6.06
N GLU A 182 1.57 -3.76 -5.96
CA GLU A 182 2.66 -3.94 -6.92
C GLU A 182 3.13 -5.40 -6.91
N ALA A 183 3.33 -5.98 -5.73
CA ALA A 183 3.73 -7.38 -5.60
C ALA A 183 2.61 -8.35 -6.01
N GLU A 184 1.36 -8.08 -5.60
CA GLU A 184 0.19 -8.92 -5.91
C GLU A 184 -0.11 -9.00 -7.41
N PHE A 185 0.22 -7.95 -8.16
CA PHE A 185 0.03 -7.89 -9.62
C PHE A 185 1.26 -8.34 -10.40
N THR A 186 2.36 -8.71 -9.72
CA THR A 186 3.55 -9.23 -10.41
C THR A 186 3.26 -10.64 -10.92
N GLY A 187 3.40 -10.82 -12.22
CA GLY A 187 3.12 -12.08 -12.88
C GLY A 187 4.08 -12.31 -14.06
N ILE A 188 3.55 -12.85 -15.15
CA ILE A 188 4.29 -12.98 -16.40
C ILE A 188 4.47 -11.58 -16.98
N PRO A 189 5.70 -11.06 -17.14
CA PRO A 189 5.92 -9.73 -17.69
C PRO A 189 5.27 -9.57 -19.05
N ASP A 190 4.73 -8.37 -19.33
CA ASP A 190 4.23 -8.06 -20.67
C ASP A 190 5.35 -8.28 -21.71
N PRO A 191 5.14 -9.15 -22.74
CA PRO A 191 6.16 -9.40 -23.76
C PRO A 191 6.62 -8.13 -24.49
N ALA A 192 5.78 -7.08 -24.54
CA ALA A 192 6.12 -5.79 -25.13
C ALA A 192 6.99 -4.92 -24.18
N ASN A 193 6.94 -5.17 -22.87
CA ASN A 193 7.72 -4.44 -21.88
C ASN A 193 8.13 -5.34 -20.70
N PRO A 194 9.10 -6.24 -20.90
CA PRO A 194 9.49 -7.24 -19.90
C PRO A 194 10.13 -6.65 -18.62
N ALA A 195 10.47 -5.37 -18.63
CA ALA A 195 11.00 -4.68 -17.44
C ALA A 195 9.91 -4.29 -16.42
N ILE A 196 8.64 -4.36 -16.82
CA ILE A 196 7.49 -4.03 -15.95
C ILE A 196 6.82 -5.34 -15.56
N GLY A 197 6.91 -5.69 -14.30
CA GLY A 197 6.48 -7.00 -13.78
C GLY A 197 4.97 -7.18 -13.61
N THR A 198 4.12 -6.23 -14.01
CA THR A 198 2.65 -6.35 -13.88
C THR A 198 2.10 -7.37 -14.88
N ASP A 199 1.27 -8.30 -14.36
CA ASP A 199 0.57 -9.28 -15.18
C ASP A 199 -0.48 -8.58 -16.05
N PRO A 200 -0.34 -8.61 -17.40
CA PRO A 200 -1.29 -7.97 -18.29
C PRO A 200 -2.69 -8.58 -18.26
N ASP A 201 -2.85 -9.81 -17.77
CA ASP A 201 -4.14 -10.49 -17.66
C ASP A 201 -4.97 -9.98 -16.46
N LEU A 202 -4.36 -9.21 -15.56
CA LEU A 202 -5.02 -8.56 -14.43
C LEU A 202 -5.47 -7.12 -14.73
N MET A 203 -5.11 -6.58 -15.90
CA MET A 203 -5.32 -5.18 -16.26
C MET A 203 -6.32 -5.04 -17.42
N GLU A 204 -7.05 -3.93 -17.43
CA GLU A 204 -7.83 -3.50 -18.59
C GLU A 204 -6.89 -3.17 -19.78
N PRO A 205 -7.44 -3.08 -21.01
CA PRO A 205 -6.64 -2.76 -22.20
C PRO A 205 -5.87 -1.44 -22.12
N ASP A 206 -6.31 -0.51 -21.26
CA ASP A 206 -5.63 0.77 -21.03
C ASP A 206 -4.32 0.62 -20.23
N GLY A 207 -4.14 -0.52 -19.55
CA GLY A 207 -2.92 -0.82 -18.78
C GLY A 207 -2.74 -0.01 -17.50
N LEU A 208 -3.79 0.70 -17.06
CA LEU A 208 -3.82 1.48 -15.81
C LEU A 208 -4.81 0.90 -14.80
N HIS A 209 -6.01 0.53 -15.27
CA HIS A 209 -7.07 0.05 -14.41
C HIS A 209 -7.06 -1.48 -14.29
N PRO A 210 -7.18 -2.04 -13.08
CA PRO A 210 -7.39 -3.46 -12.90
C PRO A 210 -8.71 -3.93 -13.52
N ASN A 211 -8.68 -5.05 -14.24
CA ASN A 211 -9.88 -5.70 -14.75
C ASN A 211 -10.60 -6.51 -13.66
N ASN A 212 -11.61 -7.31 -14.04
CA ASN A 212 -12.37 -8.10 -13.08
C ASN A 212 -11.52 -9.13 -12.30
N ALA A 213 -10.49 -9.70 -12.91
CA ALA A 213 -9.55 -10.59 -12.22
C ALA A 213 -8.64 -9.78 -11.28
N GLY A 214 -8.10 -8.65 -11.74
CA GLY A 214 -7.29 -7.75 -10.93
C GLY A 214 -8.05 -7.22 -9.71
N THR A 215 -9.32 -6.82 -9.85
CA THR A 215 -10.13 -6.40 -8.69
C THR A 215 -10.39 -7.53 -7.71
N GLN A 216 -10.43 -8.79 -8.17
CA GLN A 216 -10.50 -9.96 -7.29
C GLN A 216 -9.20 -10.12 -6.48
N ILE A 217 -8.03 -9.98 -7.10
CA ILE A 217 -6.72 -9.99 -6.42
C ILE A 217 -6.67 -8.89 -5.36
N MET A 218 -7.05 -7.65 -5.72
CA MET A 218 -7.14 -6.55 -4.74
C MET A 218 -8.03 -6.90 -3.56
N THR A 219 -9.18 -7.53 -3.82
CA THR A 219 -10.12 -7.92 -2.76
C THR A 219 -9.47 -8.89 -1.76
N LEU A 220 -8.78 -9.91 -2.27
CA LEU A 220 -8.10 -10.90 -1.42
C LEU A 220 -6.98 -10.26 -0.62
N ALA A 221 -6.13 -9.45 -1.26
CA ALA A 221 -5.04 -8.75 -0.60
C ALA A 221 -5.52 -7.80 0.53
N PHE A 222 -6.63 -7.10 0.34
CA PHE A 222 -7.21 -6.30 1.41
C PHE A 222 -7.91 -7.15 2.48
N ALA A 223 -8.48 -8.31 2.12
CA ALA A 223 -9.17 -9.17 3.07
C ALA A 223 -8.22 -9.80 4.09
N ASP A 224 -6.98 -10.07 3.71
CA ASP A 224 -5.95 -10.66 4.58
C ASP A 224 -5.58 -9.76 5.78
N LEU A 225 -6.10 -8.52 5.81
CA LEU A 225 -5.90 -7.59 6.93
C LEU A 225 -6.95 -7.74 8.05
N PHE A 226 -8.05 -8.43 7.80
CA PHE A 226 -9.23 -8.49 8.69
C PHE A 226 -9.56 -9.91 9.16
#